data_4b9511a870b2fc50a9b81960191b05d8
#
_entry.id   4b9511a870b2fc50a9b81960191b05d8
#
_cell.length_a   1.000
_cell.length_b   1.000
_cell.length_c   1.000
_cell.angle_alpha   90.00
_cell.angle_beta   90.00
_cell.angle_gamma   90.00
#
_symmetry.space_group_name_H-M   'P 1'
#
loop_
_entity.id
_entity.type
_entity.pdbx_description
1 polymer ?
#
loop_
_entity_poly.entity_id
_entity_poly.type
_entity_poly.pdbx_seq_one_letter_code
_entity_poly.pdbx_strand_id
1 'polypeptide(L)'
;RRQRQMCIRDSCYPRVVTQDGSREAQVLVDEMMEACDSEWRGLGVIPASGMKLRPEWQEFDARIKYQMPKIEGRPNPACRCGDVLQGKCKPSDCKVFGKGCTPQHPIGACMVSGEGACSAYYQYS
;
A
#
# COMPACT_ATOMS: atom_id res chain seq x y z
N ARG A 1 4.87 17.20 -12.69
CA ARG A 1 3.56 16.56 -12.98
C ARG A 1 3.53 15.87 -14.35
N ARG A 2 4.00 16.50 -15.43
CA ARG A 2 4.03 15.86 -16.78
C ARG A 2 4.93 14.63 -16.82
N GLN A 3 6.10 14.65 -16.20
CA GLN A 3 7.00 13.49 -16.14
C GLN A 3 6.40 12.32 -15.33
N ARG A 4 5.66 12.56 -14.24
CA ARG A 4 4.94 11.51 -13.52
C ARG A 4 3.83 10.87 -14.35
N GLN A 5 3.11 11.66 -15.14
CA GLN A 5 2.09 11.11 -16.06
C GLN A 5 2.72 10.30 -17.19
N MET A 6 3.90 10.69 -17.67
CA MET A 6 4.67 9.92 -18.67
C MET A 6 5.14 8.59 -18.07
N CYS A 7 5.69 8.56 -16.85
CA CYS A 7 6.11 7.32 -16.19
C CYS A 7 4.95 6.33 -15.92
N ILE A 8 3.71 6.81 -15.83
CA ILE A 8 2.53 5.96 -15.65
C ILE A 8 1.97 5.48 -17.00
N ARG A 9 2.17 6.23 -18.08
CA ARG A 9 1.63 5.93 -19.40
C ARG A 9 2.65 5.32 -20.35
N ASP A 10 3.92 5.66 -20.20
CA ASP A 10 4.99 5.22 -21.13
C ASP A 10 5.81 4.13 -20.44
N SER A 11 5.64 2.91 -20.87
CA SER A 11 6.50 1.80 -20.47
C SER A 11 7.87 1.92 -21.13
N CYS A 12 8.94 1.87 -20.34
CA CYS A 12 10.30 1.69 -20.85
C CYS A 12 10.55 0.27 -21.38
N TYR A 13 9.56 -0.62 -21.28
CA TYR A 13 9.60 -2.01 -21.72
C TYR A 13 8.51 -2.34 -22.76
N PRO A 14 8.46 -1.67 -23.92
CA PRO A 14 7.36 -1.82 -24.87
C PRO A 14 7.30 -3.23 -25.51
N ARG A 15 8.36 -4.02 -25.39
CA ARG A 15 8.38 -5.41 -25.89
C ARG A 15 7.64 -6.40 -25.01
N VAL A 16 7.50 -6.10 -23.73
CA VAL A 16 6.95 -7.03 -22.72
C VAL A 16 5.69 -6.48 -22.07
N VAL A 17 5.59 -5.15 -21.95
CA VAL A 17 4.46 -4.48 -21.28
C VAL A 17 3.62 -3.75 -22.32
N THR A 18 2.40 -4.21 -22.51
CA THR A 18 1.41 -3.52 -23.34
C THR A 18 0.65 -2.49 -22.51
N GLN A 19 0.00 -1.53 -23.17
CA GLN A 19 -0.81 -0.51 -22.48
C GLN A 19 -1.92 -1.12 -21.64
N ASP A 20 -2.50 -2.22 -22.08
CA ASP A 20 -3.60 -2.93 -21.44
C ASP A 20 -3.13 -4.01 -20.45
N GLY A 21 -1.81 -4.20 -20.30
CA GLY A 21 -1.24 -5.25 -19.47
C GLY A 21 -1.31 -6.66 -20.08
N SER A 22 -1.09 -7.69 -19.27
CA SER A 22 -1.21 -9.09 -19.71
C SER A 22 -2.67 -9.52 -19.70
N ARG A 23 -3.18 -9.86 -20.86
CA ARG A 23 -4.56 -10.37 -21.02
C ARG A 23 -4.79 -11.67 -20.25
N GLU A 24 -3.81 -12.57 -20.26
CA GLU A 24 -3.87 -13.84 -19.52
C GLU A 24 -3.99 -13.59 -18.01
N ALA A 25 -3.20 -12.64 -17.47
CA ALA A 25 -3.27 -12.28 -16.06
C ALA A 25 -4.61 -11.64 -15.69
N GLN A 26 -5.16 -10.80 -16.56
CA GLN A 26 -6.47 -10.17 -16.33
C GLN A 26 -7.59 -11.21 -16.31
N VAL A 27 -7.59 -12.17 -17.25
CA VAL A 27 -8.59 -13.26 -17.28
C VAL A 27 -8.52 -14.08 -15.99
N LEU A 28 -7.32 -14.41 -15.50
CA LEU A 28 -7.16 -15.15 -14.25
C LEU A 28 -7.63 -14.34 -13.03
N VAL A 29 -7.33 -13.05 -13.00
CA VAL A 29 -7.82 -12.17 -11.92
C VAL A 29 -9.35 -12.09 -11.94
N ASP A 30 -9.96 -11.91 -13.10
CA ASP A 30 -11.43 -11.83 -13.24
C ASP A 30 -12.12 -13.15 -12.88
N GLU A 31 -11.47 -14.28 -13.16
CA GLU A 31 -11.97 -15.61 -12.82
C GLU A 31 -11.87 -15.92 -11.33
N MET A 32 -10.70 -15.62 -10.72
CA MET A 32 -10.38 -16.07 -9.37
C MET A 32 -10.69 -15.04 -8.29
N MET A 33 -10.75 -13.76 -8.61
CA MET A 33 -10.82 -12.68 -7.64
C MET A 33 -12.06 -11.79 -7.83
N GLU A 34 -12.46 -11.15 -6.75
CA GLU A 34 -13.52 -10.14 -6.76
C GLU A 34 -13.11 -8.93 -5.94
N ALA A 35 -13.63 -7.75 -6.29
CA ALA A 35 -13.37 -6.52 -5.56
C ALA A 35 -13.99 -6.60 -4.16
N CYS A 36 -13.29 -6.09 -3.17
CA CYS A 36 -13.78 -6.00 -1.80
C CYS A 36 -13.33 -4.71 -1.12
N ASP A 37 -14.01 -4.36 -0.05
CA ASP A 37 -13.58 -3.30 0.84
C ASP A 37 -12.27 -3.72 1.51
N SER A 38 -11.31 -2.81 1.54
CA SER A 38 -10.01 -3.09 2.11
C SER A 38 -9.57 -2.00 3.07
N GLU A 39 -8.98 -2.44 4.18
CA GLU A 39 -8.40 -1.54 5.17
C GLU A 39 -6.97 -1.19 4.78
N TRP A 40 -6.74 0.09 4.51
CA TRP A 40 -5.43 0.63 4.17
C TRP A 40 -4.83 1.32 5.37
N ARG A 41 -3.62 0.93 5.73
CA ARG A 41 -2.95 1.44 6.91
C ARG A 41 -2.77 2.96 6.85
N GLY A 42 -3.33 3.67 7.84
CA GLY A 42 -3.31 5.14 7.90
C GLY A 42 -4.40 5.84 7.09
N LEU A 43 -5.18 5.10 6.29
CA LEU A 43 -6.26 5.65 5.46
C LEU A 43 -7.64 5.14 5.89
N GLY A 44 -7.69 4.02 6.65
CA GLY A 44 -8.93 3.35 7.01
C GLY A 44 -9.48 2.45 5.89
N VAL A 45 -10.76 2.12 6.00
CA VAL A 45 -11.45 1.26 5.02
C VAL A 45 -11.84 2.09 3.80
N ILE A 46 -11.45 1.62 2.63
CA ILE A 46 -11.82 2.21 1.34
C ILE A 46 -12.68 1.18 0.59
N PRO A 47 -13.92 1.54 0.19
CA PRO A 47 -14.81 0.64 -0.53
C PRO A 47 -14.20 0.17 -1.86
N ALA A 48 -14.40 -1.11 -2.18
CA ALA A 48 -13.98 -1.75 -3.43
C ALA A 48 -12.52 -1.49 -3.84
N SER A 49 -11.62 -1.30 -2.86
CA SER A 49 -10.20 -0.95 -3.09
C SER A 49 -9.24 -2.11 -2.94
N GLY A 50 -9.72 -3.27 -2.56
CA GLY A 50 -8.96 -4.49 -2.45
C GLY A 50 -9.51 -5.60 -3.33
N MET A 51 -8.78 -6.71 -3.37
CA MET A 51 -9.19 -7.93 -4.08
C MET A 51 -9.19 -9.09 -3.09
N LYS A 52 -10.18 -9.96 -3.18
CA LYS A 52 -10.23 -11.23 -2.43
C LYS A 52 -10.55 -12.36 -3.38
N LEU A 53 -10.21 -13.59 -2.99
CA LEU A 53 -10.59 -14.77 -3.75
C LEU A 53 -12.11 -14.95 -3.74
N ARG A 54 -12.66 -15.31 -4.88
CA ARG A 54 -14.06 -15.71 -4.99
C ARG A 54 -14.34 -16.97 -4.16
N PRO A 55 -15.60 -17.22 -3.76
CA PRO A 55 -15.96 -18.38 -2.94
C PRO A 55 -15.45 -19.72 -3.47
N GLU A 56 -15.45 -19.90 -4.80
CA GLU A 56 -15.01 -21.13 -5.47
C GLU A 56 -13.52 -21.42 -5.28
N TRP A 57 -12.72 -20.40 -4.96
CA TRP A 57 -11.27 -20.48 -4.80
C TRP A 57 -10.79 -20.33 -3.35
N GLN A 58 -11.72 -20.30 -2.38
CA GLN A 58 -11.37 -20.07 -0.96
C GLN A 58 -10.45 -21.13 -0.35
N GLU A 59 -10.41 -22.33 -0.91
CA GLU A 59 -9.46 -23.37 -0.46
C GLU A 59 -7.98 -22.96 -0.62
N PHE A 60 -7.71 -22.03 -1.53
CA PHE A 60 -6.38 -21.45 -1.76
C PHE A 60 -6.08 -20.23 -0.91
N ASP A 61 -7.07 -19.71 -0.16
CA ASP A 61 -6.82 -18.60 0.76
C ASP A 61 -6.02 -19.07 1.98
N ALA A 62 -4.78 -18.60 2.07
CA ALA A 62 -3.88 -18.96 3.17
C ALA A 62 -4.44 -18.58 4.55
N ARG A 63 -5.25 -17.52 4.65
CA ARG A 63 -5.87 -17.12 5.93
C ARG A 63 -6.88 -18.14 6.41
N ILE A 64 -7.66 -18.68 5.48
CA ILE A 64 -8.66 -19.72 5.76
C ILE A 64 -7.96 -21.06 6.02
N LYS A 65 -7.08 -21.44 5.11
CA LYS A 65 -6.36 -22.72 5.15
C LYS A 65 -5.54 -22.91 6.43
N TYR A 66 -4.86 -21.86 6.88
CA TYR A 66 -4.01 -21.90 8.08
C TYR A 66 -4.65 -21.26 9.32
N GLN A 67 -5.95 -20.94 9.26
CA GLN A 67 -6.72 -20.33 10.35
C GLN A 67 -5.98 -19.14 11.00
N MET A 68 -5.44 -18.27 10.18
CA MET A 68 -4.61 -17.17 10.67
C MET A 68 -5.43 -16.20 11.51
N PRO A 69 -5.01 -15.89 12.75
CA PRO A 69 -5.72 -14.95 13.59
C PRO A 69 -5.69 -13.55 12.97
N LYS A 70 -6.81 -12.82 13.09
CA LYS A 70 -6.83 -11.42 12.70
C LYS A 70 -6.06 -10.60 13.75
N ILE A 71 -4.89 -10.11 13.38
CA ILE A 71 -4.09 -9.25 14.24
C ILE A 71 -4.55 -7.80 14.03
N GLU A 72 -5.17 -7.24 15.05
CA GLU A 72 -5.57 -5.83 15.04
C GLU A 72 -4.41 -4.94 15.48
N GLY A 73 -3.88 -4.17 14.54
CA GLY A 73 -2.87 -3.15 14.86
C GLY A 73 -3.53 -1.95 15.55
N ARG A 74 -2.88 -1.44 16.60
CA ARG A 74 -3.31 -0.18 17.24
C ARG A 74 -2.54 0.98 16.62
N PRO A 75 -3.21 1.89 15.88
CA PRO A 75 -2.54 3.08 15.35
C PRO A 75 -2.09 3.99 16.52
N ASN A 76 -0.90 4.54 16.40
CA ASN A 76 -0.43 5.53 17.35
C ASN A 76 -1.05 6.89 17.00
N PRO A 77 -1.80 7.54 17.88
CA PRO A 77 -2.51 8.79 17.58
C PRO A 77 -1.57 9.97 17.31
N ALA A 78 -0.31 9.90 17.73
CA ALA A 78 0.70 10.93 17.42
C ALA A 78 1.26 10.79 15.98
N CYS A 79 1.03 9.65 15.32
CA CYS A 79 1.54 9.40 13.97
C CYS A 79 0.62 10.00 12.91
N ARG A 80 1.17 10.83 12.02
CA ARG A 80 0.43 11.43 10.90
C ARG A 80 0.69 10.75 9.56
N CYS A 81 0.99 9.45 9.58
CA CYS A 81 1.30 8.67 8.38
C CYS A 81 0.19 8.80 7.30
N GLY A 82 -1.07 8.73 7.68
CA GLY A 82 -2.20 8.88 6.76
C GLY A 82 -2.25 10.25 6.08
N ASP A 83 -1.98 11.33 6.82
CA ASP A 83 -1.94 12.69 6.27
C ASP A 83 -0.76 12.88 5.31
N VAL A 84 0.40 12.31 5.65
CA VAL A 84 1.60 12.34 4.78
C VAL A 84 1.32 11.60 3.47
N LEU A 85 0.71 10.42 3.53
CA LEU A 85 0.36 9.63 2.34
C LEU A 85 -0.64 10.37 1.44
N GLN A 86 -1.56 11.13 2.03
CA GLN A 86 -2.52 11.95 1.30
C GLN A 86 -1.94 13.29 0.81
N GLY A 87 -0.69 13.61 1.15
CA GLY A 87 -0.06 14.88 0.80
C GLY A 87 -0.57 16.10 1.59
N LYS A 88 -1.29 15.87 2.70
CA LYS A 88 -1.85 16.93 3.54
C LYS A 88 -0.80 17.62 4.41
N CYS A 89 0.29 16.93 4.72
CA CYS A 89 1.42 17.47 5.47
C CYS A 89 2.75 16.82 5.05
N LYS A 90 3.86 17.45 5.40
CA LYS A 90 5.20 16.88 5.22
C LYS A 90 5.54 15.95 6.39
N PRO A 91 6.50 15.01 6.22
CA PRO A 91 7.01 14.20 7.33
C PRO A 91 7.51 15.02 8.51
N SER A 92 8.20 16.14 8.25
CA SER A 92 8.71 17.08 9.26
C SER A 92 7.62 17.73 10.13
N ASP A 93 6.37 17.80 9.64
CA ASP A 93 5.25 18.37 10.40
C ASP A 93 4.67 17.37 11.43
N CYS A 94 5.14 16.14 11.41
CA CYS A 94 4.76 15.12 12.38
C CYS A 94 5.59 15.26 13.67
N LYS A 95 4.91 15.43 14.82
CA LYS A 95 5.56 15.69 16.12
C LYS A 95 6.54 14.61 16.56
N VAL A 96 6.35 13.39 16.11
CA VAL A 96 7.22 12.24 16.47
C VAL A 96 8.33 11.98 15.45
N PHE A 97 8.30 12.66 14.29
CA PHE A 97 9.29 12.48 13.23
C PHE A 97 10.71 12.84 13.69
N GLY A 98 11.66 11.96 13.41
CA GLY A 98 13.07 12.15 13.74
C GLY A 98 13.41 12.15 15.26
N LYS A 99 12.40 12.04 16.12
CA LYS A 99 12.55 12.00 17.59
C LYS A 99 12.19 10.62 18.13
N GLY A 100 10.90 10.32 18.22
CA GLY A 100 10.40 9.01 18.64
C GLY A 100 10.15 8.05 17.48
N CYS A 101 10.03 8.57 16.25
CA CYS A 101 9.81 7.78 15.04
C CYS A 101 11.02 7.92 14.10
N THR A 102 11.86 6.89 14.07
CA THR A 102 13.06 6.79 13.23
C THR A 102 13.06 5.45 12.50
N PRO A 103 13.92 5.25 11.49
CA PRO A 103 14.03 3.94 10.81
C PRO A 103 14.34 2.78 11.76
N GLN A 104 15.06 3.04 12.87
CA GLN A 104 15.40 2.05 13.90
C GLN A 104 14.24 1.78 14.86
N HIS A 105 13.37 2.76 15.08
CA HIS A 105 12.20 2.68 15.95
C HIS A 105 10.96 3.25 15.25
N PRO A 106 10.44 2.56 14.22
CA PRO A 106 9.34 3.08 13.42
C PRO A 106 8.01 3.01 14.17
N ILE A 107 7.30 4.15 14.24
CA ILE A 107 5.95 4.22 14.81
C ILE A 107 4.90 4.05 13.70
N GLY A 108 5.09 4.72 12.58
CA GLY A 108 4.18 4.67 11.44
C GLY A 108 4.70 3.81 10.28
N ALA A 109 3.79 3.29 9.47
CA ALA A 109 4.11 2.44 8.33
C ALA A 109 5.10 3.08 7.35
N CYS A 110 5.00 4.40 7.14
CA CYS A 110 5.90 5.14 6.26
C CYS A 110 7.36 5.22 6.73
N MET A 111 7.65 4.82 7.97
CA MET A 111 9.01 4.78 8.52
C MET A 111 9.58 3.36 8.55
N VAL A 112 8.75 2.32 8.43
CA VAL A 112 9.17 0.90 8.49
C VAL A 112 9.99 0.51 7.26
N SER A 113 9.56 0.93 6.08
CA SER A 113 10.24 0.63 4.82
C SER A 113 11.13 1.79 4.39
N GLY A 114 12.32 1.50 3.86
CA GLY A 114 13.21 2.50 3.25
C GLY A 114 12.58 3.28 2.09
N GLU A 115 11.56 2.71 1.45
CA GLU A 115 10.79 3.34 0.37
C GLU A 115 9.60 4.15 0.89
N GLY A 116 9.29 4.06 2.19
CA GLY A 116 8.21 4.81 2.79
C GLY A 116 8.48 6.32 2.80
N ALA A 117 7.45 7.14 2.62
CA ALA A 117 7.58 8.58 2.49
C ALA A 117 8.35 9.24 3.65
N CYS A 118 8.09 8.81 4.90
CA CYS A 118 8.81 9.34 6.06
C CYS A 118 10.26 8.86 6.11
N SER A 119 10.52 7.58 5.78
CA SER A 119 11.86 7.02 5.79
C SER A 119 12.74 7.67 4.71
N ALA A 120 12.22 7.79 3.49
CA ALA A 120 12.92 8.48 2.41
C ALA A 120 13.20 9.94 2.77
N TYR A 121 12.22 10.65 3.34
CA TYR A 121 12.43 12.02 3.79
C TYR A 121 13.49 12.13 4.89
N TYR A 122 13.52 11.18 5.82
CA TYR A 122 14.52 11.14 6.89
C TYR A 122 15.95 10.92 6.37
N GLN A 123 16.10 10.15 5.30
CA GLN A 123 17.42 9.83 4.73
C GLN A 123 17.97 10.92 3.81
N TYR A 124 17.10 11.68 3.14
CA TYR A 124 17.50 12.58 2.05
C TYR A 124 17.13 14.05 2.26
N SER A 125 16.64 14.45 3.43
CA SER A 125 16.30 15.85 3.75
C SER A 125 17.29 16.52 4.69
#